data_ccbaceae0b643e6e2938073df43adbb7
#
_entry.id   ccbaceae0b643e6e2938073df43adbb7
#
_cell.length_a   1.000
_cell.length_b   1.000
_cell.length_c   1.000
_cell.angle_alpha   90.00
_cell.angle_beta   90.00
_cell.angle_gamma   90.00
#
_symmetry.space_group_name_H-M   'P 1'
#
loop_
_entity.id
_entity.type
_entity.pdbx_description
1 polymer ?
#
loop_
_entity_poly.entity_id
_entity_poly.type
_entity_poly.pdbx_seq_one_letter_code
_entity_poly.pdbx_strand_id
1 'polypeptide(L)'
;GKEYTEPVKLENPLKESNYLISPFGHAWMIPGGQSGKLKIDWSHRKTLYRYRWGFDAEGKQDASNQHDMEGTTVIASLDHGPARKESAHHYCVVLNSEGRDMNTFKEYVEQRQANPGYRVIKQDEHSHAIVFNENGKALFSYLVFSPEQELDIPLVSSANTRVNLMMQPGENNEYTLSICDPCVDIEKDRNAENFERSKEREVRISFSKDLKVELLSSTSGLPQVNPPLEAHIESDNQLVFTTSNGVTDNFIVKIQ
;
A
#
# COMPACT_ATOMS: atom_id res chain seq x y z
N GLY A 1 -19.69 11.83 -14.81
CA GLY A 1 -18.35 11.94 -15.40
C GLY A 1 -18.42 12.27 -16.88
N LYS A 2 -17.31 12.65 -17.48
CA LYS A 2 -17.19 12.86 -18.92
C LYS A 2 -16.46 11.67 -19.53
N GLU A 3 -16.97 11.20 -20.67
CA GLU A 3 -16.33 10.21 -21.51
C GLU A 3 -15.60 10.92 -22.65
N TYR A 4 -14.37 10.48 -22.93
CA TYR A 4 -13.56 11.03 -24.00
C TYR A 4 -13.28 9.95 -25.02
N THR A 5 -13.66 10.19 -26.26
CA THR A 5 -13.50 9.27 -27.40
C THR A 5 -12.38 9.71 -28.34
N GLU A 6 -11.82 10.90 -28.12
CA GLU A 6 -10.74 11.48 -28.92
C GLU A 6 -9.60 11.96 -28.03
N PRO A 7 -8.36 12.07 -28.57
CA PRO A 7 -7.21 12.60 -27.84
C PRO A 7 -7.48 13.95 -27.19
N VAL A 8 -7.10 14.08 -25.93
CA VAL A 8 -7.37 15.28 -25.12
C VAL A 8 -6.25 15.53 -24.13
N LYS A 9 -6.01 16.82 -23.83
CA LYS A 9 -5.17 17.26 -22.71
C LYS A 9 -6.04 18.01 -21.72
N LEU A 10 -6.03 17.57 -20.49
CA LEU A 10 -6.83 18.13 -19.41
C LEU A 10 -5.98 18.41 -18.20
N GLU A 11 -6.34 19.47 -17.49
CA GLU A 11 -5.82 19.78 -16.16
C GLU A 11 -6.99 20.08 -15.22
N ASN A 12 -7.15 19.29 -14.19
CA ASN A 12 -8.19 19.46 -13.18
C ASN A 12 -7.56 19.78 -11.82
N PRO A 13 -7.97 20.85 -11.15
CA PRO A 13 -7.51 21.12 -9.79
C PRO A 13 -7.87 19.98 -8.85
N LEU A 14 -6.97 19.61 -7.94
CA LEU A 14 -7.23 18.60 -6.90
C LEU A 14 -8.06 19.14 -5.72
N LYS A 15 -8.55 20.38 -5.81
CA LYS A 15 -9.54 20.92 -4.85
C LYS A 15 -10.86 20.16 -4.90
N GLU A 16 -11.21 19.67 -6.07
CA GLU A 16 -12.40 18.85 -6.30
C GLU A 16 -12.02 17.37 -6.39
N SER A 17 -12.93 16.50 -5.98
CA SER A 17 -12.75 15.06 -6.16
C SER A 17 -12.77 14.70 -7.63
N ASN A 18 -11.83 13.86 -8.05
CA ASN A 18 -11.70 13.38 -9.41
C ASN A 18 -11.71 11.85 -9.42
N TYR A 19 -12.12 11.25 -10.53
CA TYR A 19 -11.89 9.84 -10.78
C TYR A 19 -11.55 9.58 -12.25
N LEU A 20 -10.80 8.52 -12.46
CA LEU A 20 -10.46 7.99 -13.77
C LEU A 20 -10.86 6.52 -13.83
N ILE A 21 -11.50 6.11 -14.90
CA ILE A 21 -11.85 4.71 -15.14
C ILE A 21 -11.14 4.23 -16.40
N SER A 22 -10.39 3.14 -16.25
CA SER A 22 -9.78 2.42 -17.36
C SER A 22 -10.77 1.45 -17.98
N PRO A 23 -10.72 1.23 -19.30
CA PRO A 23 -11.53 0.19 -19.96
C PRO A 23 -11.23 -1.23 -19.47
N PHE A 24 -10.17 -1.42 -18.70
CA PHE A 24 -9.78 -2.72 -18.11
C PHE A 24 -10.35 -2.97 -16.72
N GLY A 25 -11.30 -2.16 -16.25
CA GLY A 25 -11.94 -2.37 -14.94
C GLY A 25 -11.12 -1.89 -13.74
N HIS A 26 -10.28 -0.90 -13.94
CA HIS A 26 -9.60 -0.20 -12.85
C HIS A 26 -10.10 1.23 -12.76
N ALA A 27 -10.32 1.72 -11.56
CA ALA A 27 -10.60 3.13 -11.33
C ALA A 27 -9.63 3.72 -10.30
N TRP A 28 -9.24 4.97 -10.52
CA TRP A 28 -8.47 5.77 -9.58
C TRP A 28 -9.38 6.87 -9.05
N MET A 29 -9.67 6.84 -7.76
CA MET A 29 -10.41 7.90 -7.08
C MET A 29 -9.41 8.82 -6.39
N ILE A 30 -9.49 10.09 -6.68
CA ILE A 30 -8.61 11.13 -6.13
C ILE A 30 -9.50 12.07 -5.32
N PRO A 31 -9.53 11.96 -4.00
CA PRO A 31 -10.34 12.83 -3.14
C PRO A 31 -9.99 14.30 -3.33
N GLY A 32 -11.00 15.15 -3.21
CA GLY A 32 -10.81 16.60 -3.24
C GLY A 32 -10.11 17.14 -1.98
N GLY A 33 -9.85 18.44 -2.00
CA GLY A 33 -9.18 19.14 -0.88
C GLY A 33 -7.66 19.04 -0.89
N GLN A 34 -7.07 18.38 -1.89
CA GLN A 34 -5.63 18.26 -2.06
C GLN A 34 -5.05 19.42 -2.88
N SER A 35 -3.78 19.74 -2.68
CA SER A 35 -3.07 20.73 -3.51
C SER A 35 -2.67 20.11 -4.85
N GLY A 36 -2.44 20.97 -5.88
CA GLY A 36 -1.95 20.50 -7.18
C GLY A 36 -3.05 20.24 -8.20
N LYS A 37 -2.72 19.44 -9.20
CA LYS A 37 -3.58 19.17 -10.36
C LYS A 37 -3.49 17.72 -10.81
N LEU A 38 -4.62 17.17 -11.27
CA LEU A 38 -4.66 15.99 -12.11
C LEU A 38 -4.43 16.42 -13.56
N LYS A 39 -3.38 15.92 -14.18
CA LYS A 39 -3.11 16.12 -15.61
C LYS A 39 -3.39 14.83 -16.36
N ILE A 40 -4.12 14.94 -17.44
CA ILE A 40 -4.39 13.83 -18.37
C ILE A 40 -3.88 14.27 -19.75
N ASP A 41 -2.96 13.49 -20.29
CA ASP A 41 -2.45 13.67 -21.64
C ASP A 41 -2.74 12.39 -22.44
N TRP A 42 -3.84 12.44 -23.21
CA TRP A 42 -4.16 11.42 -24.19
C TRP A 42 -3.72 11.93 -25.57
N SER A 43 -2.63 11.39 -26.04
CA SER A 43 -2.02 11.83 -27.28
C SER A 43 -1.38 10.67 -28.05
N HIS A 44 -1.27 10.88 -29.36
CA HIS A 44 -0.49 9.99 -30.22
C HIS A 44 1.01 10.20 -29.94
N ARG A 45 1.75 9.13 -29.71
CA ARG A 45 3.15 9.20 -29.35
C ARG A 45 3.97 8.17 -30.13
N LYS A 46 5.17 8.57 -30.46
CA LYS A 46 6.23 7.67 -30.87
C LYS A 46 7.18 7.50 -29.69
N THR A 47 7.39 6.28 -29.28
CA THR A 47 8.31 5.95 -28.18
C THR A 47 9.19 4.77 -28.55
N LEU A 48 10.41 4.79 -28.06
CA LEU A 48 11.29 3.66 -28.20
C LEU A 48 10.88 2.60 -27.19
N TYR A 49 10.39 1.47 -27.67
CA TYR A 49 10.16 0.31 -26.83
C TYR A 49 11.49 -0.38 -26.57
N ARG A 50 12.00 -0.25 -25.35
CA ARG A 50 13.15 -1.02 -24.89
C ARG A 50 12.62 -2.21 -24.10
N TYR A 51 12.86 -3.40 -24.61
CA TYR A 51 12.70 -4.61 -23.80
C TYR A 51 13.67 -4.52 -22.63
N ARG A 52 13.15 -4.36 -21.43
CA ARG A 52 13.96 -4.18 -20.22
C ARG A 52 14.84 -5.40 -19.88
N TRP A 53 14.60 -6.54 -20.52
CA TRP A 53 15.14 -7.84 -20.15
C TRP A 53 15.59 -8.70 -21.34
N GLY A 54 15.84 -8.12 -22.50
CA GLY A 54 16.45 -8.82 -23.62
C GLY A 54 17.95 -8.88 -23.41
N PHE A 55 18.42 -9.86 -22.67
CA PHE A 55 19.80 -10.28 -22.69
C PHE A 55 19.91 -11.47 -23.65
N ASP A 56 20.93 -11.47 -24.51
CA ASP A 56 21.30 -12.64 -25.29
C ASP A 56 21.83 -13.76 -24.38
N ALA A 57 22.12 -14.92 -24.96
CA ALA A 57 22.66 -16.06 -24.24
C ALA A 57 24.03 -15.77 -23.55
N GLU A 58 24.74 -14.74 -23.99
CA GLU A 58 25.99 -14.25 -23.44
C GLU A 58 25.82 -13.16 -22.38
N GLY A 59 24.58 -12.80 -22.02
CA GLY A 59 24.28 -11.77 -21.04
C GLY A 59 24.46 -10.34 -21.52
N LYS A 60 24.61 -10.12 -22.84
CA LYS A 60 24.63 -8.78 -23.43
C LYS A 60 23.21 -8.30 -23.73
N GLN A 61 23.00 -7.00 -23.56
CA GLN A 61 21.71 -6.39 -23.90
C GLN A 61 21.47 -6.52 -25.41
N ASP A 62 20.46 -7.28 -25.80
CA ASP A 62 20.10 -7.48 -27.19
C ASP A 62 19.45 -6.21 -27.75
N ALA A 63 20.23 -5.48 -28.53
CA ALA A 63 19.77 -4.26 -29.21
C ALA A 63 18.81 -4.56 -30.37
N SER A 64 18.71 -5.80 -30.84
CA SER A 64 17.81 -6.19 -31.93
C SER A 64 16.33 -6.13 -31.53
N ASN A 65 16.04 -6.15 -30.22
CA ASN A 65 14.69 -6.02 -29.66
C ASN A 65 14.27 -4.55 -29.42
N GLN A 66 15.07 -3.58 -29.87
CA GLN A 66 14.67 -2.18 -29.83
C GLN A 66 13.91 -1.82 -31.09
N HIS A 67 12.66 -1.50 -30.95
CA HIS A 67 11.84 -0.99 -32.06
C HIS A 67 11.01 0.20 -31.62
N ASP A 68 10.77 1.09 -32.57
CA ASP A 68 9.88 2.21 -32.36
C ASP A 68 8.44 1.70 -32.26
N MET A 69 7.77 2.05 -31.20
CA MET A 69 6.32 1.88 -31.08
C MET A 69 5.64 3.22 -31.31
N GLU A 70 4.60 3.19 -32.11
CA GLU A 70 3.78 4.35 -32.38
C GLU A 70 2.33 4.01 -32.04
N GLY A 71 1.68 4.88 -31.29
CA GLY A 71 0.30 4.65 -30.88
C GLY A 71 -0.24 5.73 -29.97
N THR A 72 -1.52 5.61 -29.71
CA THR A 72 -2.21 6.52 -28.80
C THR A 72 -2.08 6.01 -27.37
N THR A 73 -1.55 6.84 -26.49
CA THR A 73 -1.38 6.52 -25.07
C THR A 73 -2.07 7.56 -24.19
N VAL A 74 -2.55 7.11 -23.05
CA VAL A 74 -3.08 7.97 -21.99
C VAL A 74 -2.08 7.96 -20.83
N ILE A 75 -1.64 9.14 -20.43
CA ILE A 75 -0.86 9.34 -19.21
C ILE A 75 -1.69 10.21 -18.27
N ALA A 76 -1.98 9.68 -17.09
CA ALA A 76 -2.52 10.44 -15.99
C ALA A 76 -1.40 10.67 -14.96
N SER A 77 -1.25 11.89 -14.52
CA SER A 77 -0.25 12.27 -13.52
C SER A 77 -0.83 13.23 -12.49
N LEU A 78 -0.42 13.05 -11.25
CA LEU A 78 -0.70 14.01 -10.17
C LEU A 78 0.47 14.99 -10.09
N ASP A 79 0.22 16.24 -10.48
CA ASP A 79 1.19 17.32 -10.34
C ASP A 79 0.99 17.98 -8.97
N HIS A 80 1.88 17.68 -8.05
CA HIS A 80 1.85 18.18 -6.67
C HIS A 80 2.33 19.65 -6.56
N GLY A 81 2.77 20.22 -7.67
CA GLY A 81 3.41 21.55 -7.66
C GLY A 81 4.80 21.53 -7.01
N PRO A 82 5.32 22.67 -6.59
CA PRO A 82 6.62 22.76 -5.91
C PRO A 82 6.62 21.93 -4.64
N ALA A 83 7.72 21.21 -4.39
CA ALA A 83 7.90 20.44 -3.17
C ALA A 83 7.73 21.32 -1.92
N ARG A 84 6.72 21.02 -1.11
CA ARG A 84 6.46 21.68 0.16
C ARG A 84 6.54 20.64 1.27
N LYS A 85 7.09 21.02 2.42
CA LYS A 85 7.26 20.12 3.58
C LYS A 85 5.94 19.46 4.07
N GLU A 86 4.81 20.10 3.80
CA GLU A 86 3.49 19.70 4.32
C GLU A 86 2.54 19.19 3.23
N SER A 87 3.08 18.81 2.06
CA SER A 87 2.24 18.29 0.97
C SER A 87 2.00 16.81 1.16
N ALA A 88 0.77 16.45 1.46
CA ALA A 88 0.31 15.06 1.53
C ALA A 88 -0.72 14.82 0.43
N HIS A 89 -0.57 13.70 -0.28
CA HIS A 89 -1.48 13.32 -1.36
C HIS A 89 -1.84 11.85 -1.22
N HIS A 90 -3.07 11.54 -1.55
CA HIS A 90 -3.54 10.15 -1.58
C HIS A 90 -4.55 9.93 -2.70
N TYR A 91 -4.64 8.72 -3.13
CA TYR A 91 -5.66 8.22 -4.04
C TYR A 91 -6.01 6.79 -3.69
N CYS A 92 -7.16 6.34 -4.14
CA CYS A 92 -7.60 4.96 -3.96
C CYS A 92 -7.75 4.29 -5.34
N VAL A 93 -7.28 3.05 -5.45
CA VAL A 93 -7.52 2.22 -6.63
C VAL A 93 -8.67 1.28 -6.33
N VAL A 94 -9.68 1.32 -7.19
CA VAL A 94 -10.85 0.45 -7.12
C VAL A 94 -10.78 -0.55 -8.27
N LEU A 95 -10.84 -1.83 -7.94
CA LEU A 95 -10.84 -2.91 -8.91
C LEU A 95 -12.27 -3.40 -9.16
N ASN A 96 -12.58 -3.67 -10.41
CA ASN A 96 -13.84 -4.31 -10.80
C ASN A 96 -13.74 -5.84 -10.60
N SER A 97 -13.52 -6.27 -9.37
CA SER A 97 -13.35 -7.70 -9.04
C SER A 97 -14.62 -8.53 -9.22
N GLU A 98 -15.78 -7.89 -9.23
CA GLU A 98 -17.07 -8.55 -9.42
C GLU A 98 -17.48 -8.64 -10.90
N GLY A 99 -16.65 -8.15 -11.82
CA GLY A 99 -16.93 -8.22 -13.25
C GLY A 99 -18.15 -7.41 -13.69
N ARG A 100 -18.44 -6.29 -13.02
CA ARG A 100 -19.52 -5.38 -13.41
C ARG A 100 -19.30 -4.88 -14.82
N ASP A 101 -20.37 -4.69 -15.59
CA ASP A 101 -20.29 -3.93 -16.82
C ASP A 101 -19.81 -2.49 -16.55
N MET A 102 -19.35 -1.80 -17.58
CA MET A 102 -18.70 -0.50 -17.45
C MET A 102 -19.63 0.58 -16.85
N ASN A 103 -20.92 0.54 -17.16
CA ASN A 103 -21.88 1.52 -16.63
C ASN A 103 -22.10 1.29 -15.13
N THR A 104 -22.37 0.05 -14.75
CA THR A 104 -22.54 -0.36 -13.35
C THR A 104 -21.26 -0.11 -12.54
N PHE A 105 -20.08 -0.34 -13.14
CA PHE A 105 -18.81 -0.04 -12.48
C PHE A 105 -18.61 1.46 -12.29
N LYS A 106 -18.97 2.28 -13.26
CA LYS A 106 -18.93 3.74 -13.14
C LYS A 106 -19.83 4.24 -12.02
N GLU A 107 -21.07 3.78 -11.96
CA GLU A 107 -22.00 4.12 -10.88
C GLU A 107 -21.43 3.73 -9.50
N TYR A 108 -20.82 2.55 -9.40
CA TYR A 108 -20.15 2.10 -8.19
C TYR A 108 -18.99 3.03 -7.79
N VAL A 109 -18.16 3.44 -8.75
CA VAL A 109 -17.04 4.38 -8.49
C VAL A 109 -17.57 5.75 -8.04
N GLU A 110 -18.63 6.26 -8.65
CA GLU A 110 -19.27 7.53 -8.28
C GLU A 110 -19.84 7.47 -6.85
N GLN A 111 -20.48 6.38 -6.49
CA GLN A 111 -20.95 6.15 -5.11
C GLN A 111 -19.77 6.08 -4.11
N ARG A 112 -18.70 5.37 -4.47
CA ARG A 112 -17.49 5.29 -3.66
C ARG A 112 -16.76 6.63 -3.55
N GLN A 113 -16.81 7.48 -4.56
CA GLN A 113 -16.25 8.82 -4.50
C GLN A 113 -16.99 9.70 -3.47
N ALA A 114 -18.31 9.57 -3.39
CA ALA A 114 -19.12 10.28 -2.38
C ALA A 114 -18.89 9.73 -0.96
N ASN A 115 -18.64 8.41 -0.85
CA ASN A 115 -18.35 7.74 0.42
C ASN A 115 -17.22 6.70 0.19
N PRO A 116 -15.94 7.08 0.27
CA PRO A 116 -14.82 6.22 -0.09
C PRO A 116 -14.67 4.97 0.78
N GLY A 117 -15.38 4.90 1.90
CA GLY A 117 -15.28 3.78 2.83
C GLY A 117 -13.95 3.74 3.58
N TYR A 118 -13.10 4.73 3.41
CA TYR A 118 -11.85 4.87 4.16
C TYR A 118 -11.64 6.32 4.61
N ARG A 119 -10.81 6.49 5.60
CA ARG A 119 -10.36 7.78 6.10
C ARG A 119 -8.87 7.72 6.42
N VAL A 120 -8.13 8.70 5.94
CA VAL A 120 -6.75 8.93 6.37
C VAL A 120 -6.79 9.52 7.78
N ILE A 121 -6.20 8.83 8.75
CA ILE A 121 -6.12 9.26 10.16
C ILE A 121 -4.88 10.09 10.34
N LYS A 122 -3.76 9.65 9.79
CA LYS A 122 -2.45 10.29 9.89
C LYS A 122 -1.68 10.14 8.59
N GLN A 123 -0.94 11.17 8.23
CA GLN A 123 -0.05 11.15 7.08
C GLN A 123 1.05 12.19 7.31
N ASP A 124 2.17 11.76 7.87
CA ASP A 124 3.33 12.59 8.13
C ASP A 124 4.64 11.86 7.79
N GLU A 125 5.78 12.43 8.15
CA GLU A 125 7.10 11.83 7.88
C GLU A 125 7.42 10.62 8.77
N HIS A 126 6.62 10.34 9.78
CA HIS A 126 6.83 9.24 10.73
C HIS A 126 5.94 8.05 10.45
N SER A 127 4.70 8.31 10.05
CA SER A 127 3.72 7.25 9.82
C SER A 127 2.57 7.67 8.90
N HIS A 128 1.99 6.67 8.24
CA HIS A 128 0.68 6.80 7.62
C HIS A 128 -0.30 5.85 8.30
N ALA A 129 -1.51 6.32 8.54
CA ALA A 129 -2.57 5.51 9.12
C ALA A 129 -3.90 5.75 8.39
N ILE A 130 -4.52 4.66 7.99
CA ILE A 130 -5.80 4.66 7.28
C ILE A 130 -6.75 3.71 8.00
N VAL A 131 -7.99 4.13 8.14
CA VAL A 131 -9.08 3.25 8.58
C VAL A 131 -10.05 3.00 7.44
N PHE A 132 -10.37 1.75 7.20
CA PHE A 132 -11.44 1.32 6.31
C PHE A 132 -12.64 0.93 7.16
N ASN A 133 -13.83 1.39 6.78
CA ASN A 133 -15.08 0.98 7.40
C ASN A 133 -15.81 0.04 6.45
N GLU A 134 -15.83 -1.22 6.79
CA GLU A 134 -16.50 -2.25 6.03
C GLU A 134 -17.48 -3.01 6.92
N ASN A 135 -18.75 -3.04 6.54
CA ASN A 135 -19.81 -3.74 7.27
C ASN A 135 -19.87 -3.38 8.77
N GLY A 136 -19.60 -2.09 9.10
CA GLY A 136 -19.61 -1.60 10.47
C GLY A 136 -18.38 -1.96 11.30
N LYS A 137 -17.37 -2.58 10.71
CA LYS A 137 -16.09 -2.88 11.36
C LYS A 137 -14.99 -1.97 10.82
N ALA A 138 -14.13 -1.47 11.70
CA ALA A 138 -13.00 -0.61 11.35
C ALA A 138 -11.73 -1.46 11.16
N LEU A 139 -11.29 -1.63 9.91
CA LEU A 139 -10.00 -2.23 9.59
C LEU A 139 -8.96 -1.11 9.54
N PHE A 140 -7.87 -1.26 10.26
CA PHE A 140 -6.78 -0.30 10.31
C PHE A 140 -5.59 -0.77 9.48
N SER A 141 -4.97 0.16 8.77
CA SER A 141 -3.70 -0.07 8.06
C SER A 141 -2.71 1.02 8.45
N TYR A 142 -1.52 0.60 8.86
CA TYR A 142 -0.45 1.47 9.32
C TYR A 142 0.84 1.22 8.53
N LEU A 143 1.51 2.29 8.16
CA LEU A 143 2.86 2.29 7.64
C LEU A 143 3.72 3.10 8.61
N VAL A 144 4.65 2.46 9.29
CA VAL A 144 5.57 3.11 10.23
C VAL A 144 6.92 3.27 9.56
N PHE A 145 7.39 4.50 9.43
CA PHE A 145 8.66 4.85 8.79
C PHE A 145 9.75 5.17 9.81
N SER A 146 9.37 5.76 10.95
CA SER A 146 10.30 6.18 12.00
C SER A 146 10.17 5.26 13.20
N PRO A 147 11.16 4.38 13.43
CA PRO A 147 11.19 3.51 14.60
C PRO A 147 11.18 4.30 15.91
N GLU A 148 10.60 3.69 16.94
CA GLU A 148 10.58 4.16 18.33
C GLU A 148 9.94 5.54 18.57
N GLN A 149 9.32 6.13 17.55
CA GLN A 149 8.53 7.35 17.71
C GLN A 149 7.13 7.03 18.25
N GLU A 150 6.61 7.89 19.09
CA GLU A 150 5.22 7.84 19.49
C GLU A 150 4.33 8.17 18.28
N LEU A 151 3.42 7.27 17.96
CA LEU A 151 2.68 7.34 16.70
C LEU A 151 1.32 7.96 16.92
N ASP A 152 0.85 8.55 17.80
CA ASP A 152 -0.48 9.21 17.93
C ASP A 152 -1.52 8.68 16.89
N ILE A 153 -1.72 7.38 16.90
CA ILE A 153 -2.67 6.65 16.05
C ILE A 153 -3.46 5.64 16.91
N PRO A 154 -4.67 5.24 16.49
CA PRO A 154 -5.47 4.31 17.26
C PRO A 154 -4.77 2.98 17.51
N LEU A 155 -4.92 2.44 18.71
CA LEU A 155 -4.47 1.12 19.16
C LEU A 155 -2.95 0.90 19.23
N VAL A 156 -2.16 1.49 18.34
CA VAL A 156 -0.70 1.28 18.26
C VAL A 156 0.02 2.55 18.69
N SER A 157 0.95 2.44 19.65
CA SER A 157 1.72 3.59 20.14
C SER A 157 3.11 3.70 19.53
N SER A 158 3.77 2.59 19.22
CA SER A 158 5.09 2.62 18.58
C SER A 158 5.47 1.26 17.94
N ALA A 159 6.52 1.28 17.13
CA ALA A 159 7.22 0.09 16.68
C ALA A 159 8.73 0.33 16.75
N ASN A 160 9.53 -0.70 17.08
CA ASN A 160 10.99 -0.58 17.16
C ASN A 160 11.68 -0.60 15.78
N THR A 161 10.96 -0.94 14.74
CA THR A 161 11.44 -0.96 13.35
C THR A 161 10.38 -0.43 12.39
N ARG A 162 10.72 -0.25 11.12
CA ARG A 162 9.75 0.06 10.07
C ARG A 162 8.84 -1.14 9.86
N VAL A 163 7.55 -0.91 9.85
CA VAL A 163 6.57 -1.98 9.65
C VAL A 163 5.40 -1.53 8.80
N ASN A 164 4.86 -2.49 8.05
CA ASN A 164 3.52 -2.41 7.50
C ASN A 164 2.64 -3.29 8.38
N LEU A 165 1.63 -2.72 8.97
CA LEU A 165 0.73 -3.41 9.89
C LEU A 165 -0.72 -3.23 9.42
N MET A 166 -1.45 -4.33 9.35
CA MET A 166 -2.90 -4.33 9.15
C MET A 166 -3.57 -4.97 10.36
N MET A 167 -4.63 -4.36 10.86
CA MET A 167 -5.42 -4.86 11.98
C MET A 167 -6.87 -5.01 11.56
N GLN A 168 -7.33 -6.25 11.49
CA GLN A 168 -8.70 -6.61 11.13
C GLN A 168 -9.46 -7.05 12.36
N PRO A 169 -10.55 -6.35 12.75
CA PRO A 169 -11.35 -6.75 13.89
C PRO A 169 -12.14 -8.03 13.64
N GLY A 170 -12.06 -8.94 14.59
CA GLY A 170 -12.84 -10.14 14.69
C GLY A 170 -14.08 -9.98 15.57
N GLU A 171 -14.44 -11.05 16.31
CA GLU A 171 -15.44 -11.05 17.36
C GLU A 171 -14.76 -10.95 18.73
N ASN A 172 -15.51 -10.62 19.78
CA ASN A 172 -15.05 -10.63 21.18
C ASN A 172 -13.77 -9.83 21.47
N ASN A 173 -13.57 -8.69 20.78
CA ASN A 173 -12.36 -7.86 20.86
C ASN A 173 -11.10 -8.56 20.34
N GLU A 174 -11.25 -9.57 19.53
CA GLU A 174 -10.15 -10.19 18.81
C GLU A 174 -9.78 -9.36 17.58
N TYR A 175 -8.49 -9.36 17.24
CA TYR A 175 -7.94 -8.74 16.03
C TYR A 175 -6.98 -9.71 15.35
N THR A 176 -7.13 -9.81 14.04
CA THR A 176 -6.09 -10.41 13.20
C THR A 176 -5.11 -9.32 12.81
N LEU A 177 -3.86 -9.46 13.21
CA LEU A 177 -2.76 -8.59 12.82
C LEU A 177 -1.98 -9.26 11.70
N SER A 178 -1.73 -8.53 10.61
CA SER A 178 -0.81 -8.94 9.56
C SER A 178 0.34 -7.93 9.54
N ILE A 179 1.54 -8.37 9.86
CA ILE A 179 2.71 -7.51 10.05
C ILE A 179 3.81 -7.94 9.08
N CYS A 180 4.38 -6.96 8.38
CA CYS A 180 5.50 -7.16 7.48
C CYS A 180 6.59 -6.14 7.81
N ASP A 181 7.83 -6.60 8.01
CA ASP A 181 9.02 -5.72 8.01
C ASP A 181 9.46 -5.50 6.55
N PRO A 182 9.32 -4.27 6.00
CA PRO A 182 9.71 -3.98 4.62
C PRO A 182 11.22 -3.81 4.43
N CYS A 183 12.00 -3.90 5.52
CA CYS A 183 13.44 -3.66 5.49
C CYS A 183 14.20 -4.87 4.94
N VAL A 184 14.27 -4.98 3.63
CA VAL A 184 15.14 -5.95 2.93
C VAL A 184 16.52 -5.32 2.74
N ASP A 185 17.58 -6.02 3.13
CA ASP A 185 18.97 -5.57 2.92
C ASP A 185 19.42 -5.89 1.48
N ILE A 186 18.95 -5.05 0.54
CA ILE A 186 19.18 -5.24 -0.91
C ILE A 186 20.68 -5.21 -1.29
N GLU A 187 21.54 -4.58 -0.50
CA GLU A 187 22.96 -4.46 -0.84
C GLU A 187 23.73 -5.78 -0.68
N LYS A 188 23.32 -6.63 0.25
CA LYS A 188 23.92 -7.96 0.41
C LYS A 188 23.37 -8.98 -0.57
N ASP A 189 22.13 -8.82 -1.02
CA ASP A 189 21.43 -9.79 -1.87
C ASP A 189 21.84 -9.68 -3.35
N ARG A 190 22.47 -8.59 -3.79
CA ARG A 190 22.89 -8.40 -5.20
C ARG A 190 24.03 -9.30 -5.68
N ASN A 191 24.80 -9.88 -4.77
CA ASN A 191 25.96 -10.73 -5.09
C ASN A 191 25.82 -12.17 -4.60
N ALA A 192 24.69 -12.55 -4.04
CA ALA A 192 24.47 -13.92 -3.59
C ALA A 192 23.94 -14.77 -4.75
N GLU A 193 24.70 -15.75 -5.18
CA GLU A 193 24.24 -16.84 -6.05
C GLU A 193 23.13 -17.68 -5.37
N ASN A 194 22.92 -17.47 -4.09
CA ASN A 194 21.81 -17.97 -3.29
C ASN A 194 21.19 -16.79 -2.57
N PHE A 195 19.88 -16.61 -2.69
CA PHE A 195 19.09 -15.70 -1.85
C PHE A 195 19.28 -16.09 -0.38
N GLU A 196 20.38 -15.64 0.24
CA GLU A 196 20.53 -15.73 1.67
C GLU A 196 19.38 -14.93 2.29
N ARG A 197 18.64 -15.58 3.16
CA ARG A 197 17.56 -14.96 3.91
C ARG A 197 18.12 -13.72 4.60
N SER A 198 17.40 -12.61 4.52
CA SER A 198 17.76 -11.43 5.32
C SER A 198 17.88 -11.85 6.79
N LYS A 199 18.74 -11.17 7.54
CA LYS A 199 18.91 -11.48 8.95
C LYS A 199 17.58 -11.42 9.68
N GLU A 200 17.35 -12.40 10.49
CA GLU A 200 16.25 -12.37 11.46
C GLU A 200 16.31 -11.10 12.27
N ARG A 201 15.16 -10.47 12.45
CA ARG A 201 15.01 -9.24 13.24
C ARG A 201 13.91 -9.41 14.27
N GLU A 202 14.19 -8.92 15.46
CA GLU A 202 13.17 -8.79 16.48
C GLU A 202 12.32 -7.55 16.19
N VAL A 203 11.03 -7.76 16.08
CA VAL A 203 10.02 -6.72 15.91
C VAL A 203 9.22 -6.59 17.19
N ARG A 204 9.06 -5.35 17.66
CA ARG A 204 8.27 -4.99 18.82
C ARG A 204 7.20 -4.00 18.42
N ILE A 205 5.96 -4.35 18.62
CA ILE A 205 4.80 -3.48 18.41
C ILE A 205 4.21 -3.14 19.76
N SER A 206 4.28 -1.88 20.15
CA SER A 206 3.66 -1.40 21.37
C SER A 206 2.25 -0.89 21.08
N PHE A 207 1.30 -1.36 21.84
CA PHE A 207 -0.07 -0.86 21.82
C PHE A 207 -0.25 0.31 22.79
N SER A 208 -1.35 1.01 22.72
CA SER A 208 -1.65 2.11 23.63
C SER A 208 -1.61 1.63 25.08
N LYS A 209 -1.11 2.48 25.99
CA LYS A 209 -0.77 2.11 27.38
C LYS A 209 -1.97 1.67 28.22
N ASP A 210 -3.17 2.06 27.83
CA ASP A 210 -4.44 1.71 28.47
C ASP A 210 -5.02 0.37 28.00
N LEU A 211 -4.36 -0.25 27.00
CA LEU A 211 -4.79 -1.51 26.43
C LEU A 211 -4.02 -2.69 27.02
N LYS A 212 -4.70 -3.79 27.25
CA LYS A 212 -4.11 -5.08 27.56
C LYS A 212 -4.26 -5.99 26.35
N VAL A 213 -3.16 -6.64 25.98
CA VAL A 213 -3.08 -7.49 24.81
C VAL A 213 -2.77 -8.92 25.21
N GLU A 214 -3.54 -9.86 24.73
CA GLU A 214 -3.32 -11.30 24.88
C GLU A 214 -3.05 -11.90 23.50
N LEU A 215 -1.96 -12.63 23.33
CA LEU A 215 -1.65 -13.38 22.11
C LEU A 215 -2.38 -14.72 22.14
N LEU A 216 -3.27 -14.93 21.17
CA LEU A 216 -4.04 -16.19 21.04
C LEU A 216 -3.37 -17.17 20.08
N SER A 217 -2.81 -16.68 18.98
CA SER A 217 -2.07 -17.51 18.01
C SER A 217 -1.11 -16.68 17.15
N SER A 218 -0.13 -17.34 16.55
CA SER A 218 0.82 -16.77 15.62
C SER A 218 1.10 -17.73 14.46
N THR A 219 1.26 -17.20 13.25
CA THR A 219 1.64 -17.97 12.05
C THR A 219 2.58 -17.15 11.19
N SER A 220 3.67 -17.79 10.72
CA SER A 220 4.53 -17.14 9.73
C SER A 220 3.90 -17.22 8.33
N GLY A 221 4.08 -16.17 7.54
CA GLY A 221 3.70 -16.14 6.14
C GLY A 221 4.55 -17.06 5.25
N LEU A 222 5.64 -17.63 5.79
CA LEU A 222 6.41 -18.68 5.09
C LEU A 222 5.78 -20.05 5.33
N PRO A 223 5.23 -20.72 4.30
CA PRO A 223 4.50 -21.97 4.47
C PRO A 223 5.37 -23.16 4.90
N GLN A 224 6.67 -22.99 5.06
CA GLN A 224 7.63 -24.06 5.36
C GLN A 224 8.47 -23.80 6.61
N VAL A 225 8.15 -22.81 7.42
CA VAL A 225 8.87 -22.54 8.67
C VAL A 225 8.30 -23.43 9.76
N ASN A 226 9.00 -24.49 10.08
CA ASN A 226 8.86 -25.24 11.31
C ASN A 226 10.15 -25.00 12.13
N PRO A 227 10.12 -24.37 13.28
CA PRO A 227 9.03 -24.28 14.26
C PRO A 227 8.04 -23.12 13.99
N PRO A 228 6.93 -23.08 14.74
CA PRO A 228 6.00 -21.96 14.69
C PRO A 228 6.75 -20.66 15.06
N LEU A 229 6.24 -19.54 14.53
CA LEU A 229 6.77 -18.21 14.80
C LEU A 229 6.86 -17.98 16.33
N GLU A 230 8.07 -17.73 16.84
CA GLU A 230 8.24 -17.36 18.23
C GLU A 230 7.71 -15.96 18.46
N ALA A 231 6.59 -15.86 19.18
CA ALA A 231 5.97 -14.60 19.54
C ALA A 231 5.43 -14.65 20.96
N HIS A 232 5.49 -13.53 21.65
CA HIS A 232 4.95 -13.39 23.01
C HIS A 232 4.52 -11.95 23.30
N ILE A 233 3.76 -11.78 24.36
CA ILE A 233 3.43 -10.46 24.89
C ILE A 233 4.40 -10.13 26.02
N GLU A 234 5.03 -8.98 25.89
CA GLU A 234 5.86 -8.36 26.91
C GLU A 234 5.11 -7.16 27.53
N SER A 235 5.16 -7.01 28.84
CA SER A 235 4.58 -5.85 29.53
C SER A 235 3.10 -5.56 29.24
N ASP A 236 2.27 -6.58 29.13
CA ASP A 236 0.81 -6.54 28.91
C ASP A 236 0.34 -5.86 27.61
N ASN A 237 1.17 -5.05 26.94
CA ASN A 237 0.77 -4.28 25.77
C ASN A 237 1.83 -4.24 24.65
N GLN A 238 2.80 -5.13 24.67
CA GLN A 238 3.82 -5.17 23.63
C GLN A 238 3.92 -6.58 23.02
N LEU A 239 3.64 -6.68 21.73
CA LEU A 239 3.86 -7.90 20.93
C LEU A 239 5.31 -7.93 20.47
N VAL A 240 6.03 -9.00 20.79
CA VAL A 240 7.42 -9.26 20.38
C VAL A 240 7.48 -10.53 19.57
N PHE A 241 8.16 -10.49 18.44
CA PHE A 241 8.37 -11.65 17.56
C PHE A 241 9.63 -11.46 16.69
N THR A 242 10.10 -12.56 16.13
CA THR A 242 11.22 -12.54 15.18
C THR A 242 10.73 -12.80 13.77
N THR A 243 11.10 -11.95 12.83
CA THR A 243 10.73 -12.06 11.41
C THR A 243 11.95 -11.97 10.50
N SER A 244 11.78 -12.35 9.24
CA SER A 244 12.83 -12.26 8.21
C SER A 244 12.24 -12.00 6.82
N ASN A 245 13.04 -11.38 5.95
CA ASN A 245 12.79 -11.28 4.48
C ASN A 245 11.51 -10.57 4.03
N GLY A 246 10.97 -9.66 4.80
CA GLY A 246 9.74 -8.95 4.41
C GLY A 246 8.52 -9.85 4.30
N VAL A 247 8.54 -10.99 4.97
CA VAL A 247 7.40 -11.90 5.05
C VAL A 247 6.31 -11.25 5.89
N THR A 248 5.06 -11.54 5.54
CA THR A 248 3.93 -11.14 6.37
C THR A 248 3.66 -12.21 7.41
N ASP A 249 3.86 -11.87 8.67
CA ASP A 249 3.51 -12.71 9.81
C ASP A 249 2.12 -12.33 10.33
N ASN A 250 1.34 -13.32 10.75
CA ASN A 250 -0.03 -13.11 11.21
C ASN A 250 -0.19 -13.53 12.67
N PHE A 251 -0.94 -12.72 13.41
CA PHE A 251 -1.21 -12.92 14.83
C PHE A 251 -2.70 -12.75 15.09
N ILE A 252 -3.25 -13.56 15.95
CA ILE A 252 -4.56 -13.28 16.54
C ILE A 252 -4.32 -12.80 17.96
N VAL A 253 -4.75 -11.60 18.25
CA VAL A 253 -4.65 -11.00 19.57
C VAL A 253 -6.03 -10.60 20.09
N LYS A 254 -6.18 -10.60 21.40
CA LYS A 254 -7.34 -10.02 22.08
C LYS A 254 -6.91 -8.73 22.75
N ILE A 255 -7.64 -7.66 22.51
CA ILE A 255 -7.37 -6.33 23.04
C ILE A 255 -8.49 -5.97 24.02
N GLN A 256 -8.11 -5.58 25.24
CA GLN A 256 -9.03 -5.26 26.34
C GLN A 256 -8.79 -3.84 26.88
#